data_79f2b0efb8c83d5d2f9119666ea93a97
#
_entry.id   79f2b0efb8c83d5d2f9119666ea93a97
#
_cell.length_a   1.000
_cell.length_b   1.000
_cell.length_c   1.000
_cell.angle_alpha   90.00
_cell.angle_beta   90.00
_cell.angle_gamma   90.00
#
_symmetry.space_group_name_H-M   'P 1'
#
loop_
_entity.id
_entity.type
_entity.pdbx_description
1 polymer ?
#
loop_
_entity_poly.entity_id
_entity_poly.type
_entity_poly.pdbx_seq_one_letter_code
_entity_poly.pdbx_strand_id
1 'polypeptide(L)'
;MRLKGGDPYVFGRGGEEALALKEHGIPVHEVPGVTSSIGLCGMAGIPVTHRGASRGFHVITGHTADNLPPEIEEIRWKSYAQLDETFVFLMGLKSIDMITEKLMRYGKLSDTPVAVIHGENTDGTYVKLVGTLSDIAAKVKEADFPSPAIIVVGEVASLELTD
;
A
#
# COMPACT_ATOMS: atom_id res chain seq x y z
N MET A 1 -5.48 -25.85 -11.21
CA MET A 1 -5.88 -24.50 -10.74
C MET A 1 -4.79 -23.99 -9.80
N ARG A 2 -4.34 -22.74 -9.99
CA ARG A 2 -3.41 -22.03 -9.10
C ARG A 2 -4.19 -21.02 -8.27
N LEU A 3 -4.26 -21.19 -6.96
CA LEU A 3 -4.96 -20.29 -6.05
C LEU A 3 -3.97 -19.26 -5.49
N LYS A 4 -4.38 -18.00 -5.43
CA LYS A 4 -3.57 -16.87 -4.95
C LYS A 4 -4.41 -16.00 -4.01
N GLY A 5 -3.80 -15.36 -3.04
CA GLY A 5 -4.45 -14.38 -2.18
C GLY A 5 -4.54 -13.02 -2.88
N GLY A 6 -5.70 -12.38 -2.82
CA GLY A 6 -5.92 -11.09 -3.46
C GLY A 6 -6.04 -11.19 -5.00
N ASP A 7 -5.65 -10.13 -5.70
CA ASP A 7 -5.61 -10.12 -7.15
C ASP A 7 -4.28 -10.70 -7.67
N PRO A 8 -4.29 -11.68 -8.59
CA PRO A 8 -3.08 -12.34 -9.06
C PRO A 8 -2.09 -11.41 -9.75
N TYR A 9 -2.57 -10.34 -10.39
CA TYR A 9 -1.75 -9.40 -11.16
C TYR A 9 -1.32 -8.16 -10.38
N VAL A 10 -1.84 -7.97 -9.17
CA VAL A 10 -1.40 -6.86 -8.29
C VAL A 10 -0.40 -7.39 -7.26
N PHE A 11 0.89 -7.26 -7.59
CA PHE A 11 2.04 -7.75 -6.80
C PHE A 11 1.98 -9.25 -6.44
N GLY A 12 1.12 -10.01 -7.13
CA GLY A 12 0.95 -11.45 -6.94
C GLY A 12 1.81 -12.33 -7.84
N ARG A 13 2.63 -11.75 -8.73
CA ARG A 13 3.46 -12.46 -9.70
C ARG A 13 2.68 -13.37 -10.67
N GLY A 14 1.36 -13.14 -10.82
CA GLY A 14 0.53 -13.92 -11.75
C GLY A 14 0.94 -13.74 -13.22
N GLY A 15 1.49 -12.58 -13.56
CA GLY A 15 1.99 -12.29 -14.92
C GLY A 15 3.17 -13.19 -15.30
N GLU A 16 4.14 -13.37 -14.40
CA GLU A 16 5.29 -14.26 -14.63
C GLU A 16 4.83 -15.72 -14.75
N GLU A 17 3.91 -16.16 -13.89
CA GLU A 17 3.34 -17.51 -13.96
C GLU A 17 2.59 -17.73 -15.29
N ALA A 18 1.81 -16.75 -15.73
CA ALA A 18 1.08 -16.81 -17.01
C ALA A 18 2.00 -16.87 -18.23
N LEU A 19 3.08 -16.07 -18.22
CA LEU A 19 4.09 -16.08 -19.29
C LEU A 19 4.79 -17.44 -19.37
N ALA A 20 5.23 -17.99 -18.24
CA ALA A 20 5.87 -19.30 -18.19
C ALA A 20 4.96 -20.43 -18.73
N LEU A 21 3.67 -20.40 -18.41
CA LEU A 21 2.71 -21.37 -18.94
C LEU A 21 2.51 -21.20 -20.45
N LYS A 22 2.45 -19.96 -20.92
CA LYS A 22 2.30 -19.66 -22.35
C LYS A 22 3.48 -20.16 -23.17
N GLU A 23 4.70 -20.08 -22.65
CA GLU A 23 5.91 -20.63 -23.31
C GLU A 23 5.84 -22.15 -23.50
N HIS A 24 5.07 -22.83 -22.66
CA HIS A 24 4.84 -24.28 -22.75
C HIS A 24 3.53 -24.64 -23.48
N GLY A 25 2.88 -23.68 -24.14
CA GLY A 25 1.64 -23.91 -24.89
C GLY A 25 0.42 -24.20 -24.00
N ILE A 26 0.49 -23.90 -22.70
CA ILE A 26 -0.59 -24.14 -21.75
C ILE A 26 -1.51 -22.93 -21.72
N PRO A 27 -2.82 -23.08 -22.01
CA PRO A 27 -3.77 -21.97 -21.95
C PRO A 27 -3.95 -21.49 -20.50
N VAL A 28 -4.02 -20.17 -20.34
CA VAL A 28 -4.20 -19.52 -19.05
C VAL A 28 -5.52 -18.74 -19.06
N HIS A 29 -6.32 -18.94 -18.03
CA HIS A 29 -7.51 -18.14 -17.73
C HIS A 29 -7.33 -17.55 -16.34
N GLU A 30 -7.33 -16.23 -16.26
CA GLU A 30 -7.22 -15.51 -15.01
C GLU A 30 -8.59 -15.15 -14.48
N VAL A 31 -8.77 -15.29 -13.16
CA VAL A 31 -9.95 -14.84 -12.44
C VAL A 31 -9.52 -13.71 -11.50
N PRO A 32 -9.95 -12.46 -11.73
CA PRO A 32 -9.59 -11.34 -10.89
C PRO A 32 -9.98 -11.53 -9.43
N GLY A 33 -9.17 -10.99 -8.54
CA GLY A 33 -9.42 -10.97 -7.11
C GLY A 33 -9.46 -9.54 -6.55
N VAL A 34 -9.77 -9.42 -5.28
CA VAL A 34 -9.74 -8.12 -4.60
C VAL A 34 -8.37 -7.94 -3.94
N THR A 35 -7.59 -6.98 -4.45
CA THR A 35 -6.30 -6.63 -3.85
C THR A 35 -6.48 -6.00 -2.46
N SER A 36 -5.57 -6.30 -1.53
CA SER A 36 -5.57 -5.70 -0.19
C SER A 36 -5.51 -4.17 -0.21
N SER A 37 -4.91 -3.58 -1.25
CA SER A 37 -4.88 -2.12 -1.43
C SER A 37 -6.27 -1.47 -1.53
N ILE A 38 -7.29 -2.23 -1.87
CA ILE A 38 -8.68 -1.78 -1.93
C ILE A 38 -9.50 -2.47 -0.85
N GLY A 39 -9.43 -3.80 -0.79
CA GLY A 39 -10.27 -4.60 0.10
C GLY A 39 -10.04 -4.30 1.57
N LEU A 40 -8.78 -4.30 2.00
CA LEU A 40 -8.45 -4.04 3.41
C LEU A 40 -8.69 -2.57 3.80
N CYS A 41 -8.42 -1.62 2.88
CA CYS A 41 -8.78 -0.22 3.09
C CYS A 41 -10.29 -0.07 3.33
N GLY A 42 -11.11 -0.67 2.46
CA GLY A 42 -12.57 -0.62 2.59
C GLY A 42 -13.09 -1.25 3.88
N MET A 43 -12.54 -2.41 4.28
CA MET A 43 -12.88 -3.06 5.55
C MET A 43 -12.55 -2.17 6.74
N ALA A 44 -11.44 -1.43 6.69
CA ALA A 44 -11.00 -0.52 7.74
C ALA A 44 -11.69 0.85 7.71
N GLY A 45 -12.71 1.04 6.86
CA GLY A 45 -13.45 2.30 6.73
C GLY A 45 -12.68 3.42 6.04
N ILE A 46 -11.62 3.08 5.29
CA ILE A 46 -10.80 4.06 4.58
C ILE A 46 -11.07 3.93 3.07
N PRO A 47 -11.77 4.88 2.45
CA PRO A 47 -11.95 4.88 1.00
C PRO A 47 -10.65 5.31 0.33
N VAL A 48 -10.15 4.56 -0.66
CA VAL A 48 -8.90 4.93 -1.37
C VAL A 48 -9.06 6.18 -2.24
N THR A 49 -10.30 6.56 -2.56
CA THR A 49 -10.66 7.83 -3.20
C THR A 49 -11.87 8.44 -2.50
N HIS A 50 -11.90 9.76 -2.39
CA HIS A 50 -13.03 10.49 -1.82
C HIS A 50 -13.12 11.89 -2.42
N ARG A 51 -14.35 12.33 -2.77
CA ARG A 51 -14.57 13.67 -3.31
C ARG A 51 -14.12 14.73 -2.30
N GLY A 52 -13.19 15.59 -2.69
CA GLY A 52 -12.61 16.64 -1.85
C GLY A 52 -11.37 16.22 -1.05
N ALA A 53 -11.06 14.92 -0.95
CA ALA A 53 -9.88 14.43 -0.25
C ALA A 53 -8.84 13.80 -1.21
N SER A 54 -9.28 13.00 -2.18
CA SER A 54 -8.36 12.39 -3.13
C SER A 54 -9.06 12.01 -4.44
N ARG A 55 -8.48 12.41 -5.57
CA ARG A 55 -9.02 12.16 -6.92
C ARG A 55 -8.45 10.90 -7.56
N GLY A 56 -7.37 10.37 -7.02
CA GLY A 56 -6.69 9.20 -7.51
C GLY A 56 -5.99 8.47 -6.39
N PHE A 57 -5.56 7.24 -6.66
CA PHE A 57 -4.73 6.51 -5.72
C PHE A 57 -3.65 5.72 -6.45
N HIS A 58 -2.51 5.56 -5.78
CA HIS A 58 -1.35 4.83 -6.25
C HIS A 58 -1.11 3.61 -5.38
N VAL A 59 -0.91 2.46 -6.01
CA VAL A 59 -0.53 1.23 -5.32
C VAL A 59 0.93 0.95 -5.61
N ILE A 60 1.75 0.96 -4.56
CA ILE A 60 3.21 0.91 -4.66
C ILE A 60 3.73 -0.22 -3.77
N THR A 61 4.75 -0.93 -4.25
CA THR A 61 5.49 -1.83 -3.35
C THR A 61 6.43 -1.03 -2.45
N GLY A 62 6.35 -1.24 -1.15
CA GLY A 62 7.31 -0.71 -0.19
C GLY A 62 8.64 -1.48 -0.17
N HIS A 63 8.75 -2.52 -0.98
CA HIS A 63 9.96 -3.31 -1.10
C HIS A 63 10.94 -2.63 -2.05
N THR A 64 12.13 -2.30 -1.57
CA THR A 64 13.17 -1.57 -2.31
C THR A 64 14.05 -2.48 -3.19
N ALA A 65 13.54 -3.65 -3.60
CA ALA A 65 14.31 -4.63 -4.37
C ALA A 65 14.62 -4.22 -5.83
N ASP A 66 14.06 -3.11 -6.28
CA ASP A 66 14.37 -2.57 -7.59
C ASP A 66 15.71 -1.83 -7.50
N ASN A 67 16.75 -2.40 -8.08
CA ASN A 67 18.05 -1.74 -8.27
C ASN A 67 17.91 -0.57 -9.27
N LEU A 68 17.05 0.38 -8.96
CA LEU A 68 16.92 1.59 -9.76
C LEU A 68 18.15 2.49 -9.54
N PRO A 69 18.61 3.17 -10.59
CA PRO A 69 19.60 4.21 -10.41
C PRO A 69 19.11 5.25 -9.38
N PRO A 70 19.99 5.73 -8.49
CA PRO A 70 19.63 6.68 -7.43
C PRO A 70 18.86 7.91 -7.94
N GLU A 71 19.22 8.39 -9.13
CA GLU A 71 18.59 9.55 -9.76
C GLU A 71 17.12 9.27 -10.13
N ILE A 72 16.82 8.07 -10.62
CA ILE A 72 15.46 7.65 -10.96
C ILE A 72 14.63 7.46 -9.69
N GLU A 73 15.23 6.87 -8.66
CA GLU A 73 14.57 6.73 -7.36
C GLU A 73 14.22 8.09 -6.75
N GLU A 74 15.14 9.04 -6.81
CA GLU A 74 14.91 10.40 -6.34
C GLU A 74 13.76 11.10 -7.08
N ILE A 75 13.72 10.99 -8.41
CA ILE A 75 12.64 11.55 -9.24
C ILE A 75 11.29 10.96 -8.84
N ARG A 76 11.21 9.65 -8.59
CA ARG A 76 9.97 8.98 -8.16
C ARG A 76 9.48 9.53 -6.82
N TRP A 77 10.36 9.62 -5.81
CA TRP A 77 9.97 10.12 -4.49
C TRP A 77 9.57 11.60 -4.51
N LYS A 78 10.24 12.43 -5.31
CA LYS A 78 9.83 13.82 -5.56
C LYS A 78 8.41 13.88 -6.16
N SER A 79 8.14 13.03 -7.15
CA SER A 79 6.82 12.97 -7.78
C SER A 79 5.75 12.54 -6.77
N TYR A 80 5.99 11.49 -5.98
CA TYR A 80 5.04 11.04 -4.96
C TYR A 80 4.75 12.13 -3.91
N ALA A 81 5.78 12.83 -3.45
CA ALA A 81 5.61 13.87 -2.45
C ALA A 81 4.78 15.07 -2.92
N GLN A 82 4.78 15.35 -4.23
CA GLN A 82 4.07 16.48 -4.82
C GLN A 82 2.61 16.17 -5.20
N LEU A 83 2.26 14.89 -5.32
CA LEU A 83 0.88 14.51 -5.68
C LEU A 83 -0.02 14.57 -4.45
N ASP A 84 -1.15 15.27 -4.60
CA ASP A 84 -2.20 15.35 -3.58
C ASP A 84 -3.22 14.21 -3.81
N GLU A 85 -2.73 12.96 -3.71
CA GLU A 85 -3.49 11.75 -3.95
C GLU A 85 -3.19 10.71 -2.86
N THR A 86 -3.96 9.65 -2.82
CA THR A 86 -3.76 8.55 -1.87
C THR A 86 -2.64 7.63 -2.33
N PHE A 87 -1.73 7.28 -1.43
CA PHE A 87 -0.72 6.25 -1.67
C PHE A 87 -0.98 5.05 -0.77
N VAL A 88 -1.04 3.87 -1.37
CA VAL A 88 -1.15 2.61 -0.66
C VAL A 88 0.13 1.80 -0.89
N PHE A 89 0.95 1.69 0.16
CA PHE A 89 2.16 0.90 0.11
C PHE A 89 1.89 -0.52 0.60
N LEU A 90 2.06 -1.48 -0.30
CA LEU A 90 2.04 -2.90 0.02
C LEU A 90 3.45 -3.36 0.39
N MET A 91 3.56 -4.34 1.31
CA MET A 91 4.86 -4.88 1.75
C MET A 91 5.83 -3.82 2.32
N GLY A 92 5.29 -2.71 2.83
CA GLY A 92 6.07 -1.53 3.24
C GLY A 92 6.36 -1.45 4.74
N LEU A 93 5.81 -2.33 5.59
CA LEU A 93 5.88 -2.15 7.05
C LEU A 93 7.33 -2.07 7.56
N LYS A 94 8.21 -2.93 7.07
CA LYS A 94 9.64 -2.91 7.44
C LYS A 94 10.40 -1.69 6.91
N SER A 95 9.85 -1.01 5.93
CA SER A 95 10.43 0.18 5.28
C SER A 95 9.71 1.47 5.67
N ILE A 96 8.85 1.44 6.69
CA ILE A 96 8.00 2.57 7.05
C ILE A 96 8.81 3.83 7.39
N ASP A 97 9.94 3.70 8.10
CA ASP A 97 10.83 4.81 8.39
C ASP A 97 11.33 5.49 7.11
N MET A 98 11.82 4.68 6.18
CA MET A 98 12.34 5.16 4.89
C MET A 98 11.23 5.81 4.05
N ILE A 99 10.03 5.22 4.02
CA ILE A 99 8.89 5.75 3.26
C ILE A 99 8.49 7.12 3.80
N THR A 100 8.30 7.25 5.12
CA THR A 100 7.90 8.50 5.75
C THR A 100 8.97 9.58 5.63
N GLU A 101 10.24 9.21 5.88
CA GLU A 101 11.37 10.12 5.72
C GLU A 101 11.47 10.67 4.28
N LYS A 102 11.42 9.80 3.27
CA LYS A 102 11.53 10.23 1.87
C LYS A 102 10.36 11.10 1.45
N LEU A 103 9.12 10.77 1.81
CA LEU A 103 7.98 11.62 1.49
C LEU A 103 8.12 13.02 2.09
N MET A 104 8.50 13.13 3.37
CA MET A 104 8.72 14.42 4.03
C MET A 104 9.93 15.17 3.45
N ARG A 105 11.04 14.47 3.21
CA ARG A 105 12.26 15.05 2.63
C ARG A 105 12.00 15.72 1.28
N TYR A 106 11.11 15.17 0.47
CA TYR A 106 10.75 15.71 -0.85
C TYR A 106 9.52 16.61 -0.86
N GLY A 107 9.02 17.00 0.30
CA GLY A 107 8.08 18.10 0.45
C GLY A 107 6.66 17.75 0.84
N LYS A 108 6.34 16.47 1.09
CA LYS A 108 5.05 16.13 1.67
C LYS A 108 4.98 16.60 3.12
N LEU A 109 3.84 17.19 3.51
CA LEU A 109 3.67 17.77 4.84
C LEU A 109 3.79 16.70 5.93
N SER A 110 4.46 17.03 7.02
CA SER A 110 4.70 16.12 8.15
C SER A 110 3.42 15.69 8.88
N ASP A 111 2.38 16.50 8.80
CA ASP A 111 1.04 16.26 9.35
C ASP A 111 0.11 15.51 8.39
N THR A 112 0.58 15.14 7.18
CA THR A 112 -0.20 14.30 6.25
C THR A 112 -0.66 13.04 6.96
N PRO A 113 -1.98 12.72 6.94
CA PRO A 113 -2.52 11.54 7.60
C PRO A 113 -1.96 10.23 7.04
N VAL A 114 -1.73 9.28 7.94
CA VAL A 114 -1.28 7.93 7.60
C VAL A 114 -2.05 6.90 8.43
N ALA A 115 -2.51 5.84 7.77
CA ALA A 115 -3.05 4.67 8.43
C ALA A 115 -2.22 3.44 8.10
N VAL A 116 -1.97 2.59 9.09
CA VAL A 116 -1.36 1.27 8.92
C VAL A 116 -2.41 0.23 9.29
N ILE A 117 -2.66 -0.73 8.39
CA ILE A 117 -3.76 -1.67 8.52
C ILE A 117 -3.22 -3.10 8.35
N HIS A 118 -3.51 -3.95 9.34
CA HIS A 118 -3.31 -5.40 9.28
C HIS A 118 -4.68 -6.10 9.27
N GLY A 119 -4.85 -7.12 8.45
CA GLY A 119 -6.11 -7.82 8.30
C GLY A 119 -5.93 -9.22 7.73
N GLU A 120 -5.27 -10.08 8.49
CA GLU A 120 -5.15 -11.52 8.17
C GLU A 120 -5.99 -12.40 9.09
N ASN A 121 -6.84 -11.81 9.91
CA ASN A 121 -7.65 -12.55 10.85
C ASN A 121 -8.73 -13.36 10.11
N THR A 122 -8.84 -14.63 10.42
CA THR A 122 -9.80 -15.57 9.80
C THR A 122 -11.26 -15.21 10.08
N ASP A 123 -11.51 -14.38 11.07
CA ASP A 123 -12.83 -13.88 11.46
C ASP A 123 -13.23 -12.57 10.74
N GLY A 124 -12.38 -12.08 9.84
CA GLY A 124 -12.60 -10.81 9.12
C GLY A 124 -12.28 -9.56 9.93
N THR A 125 -11.67 -9.70 11.12
CA THR A 125 -11.22 -8.55 11.92
C THR A 125 -9.96 -7.94 11.32
N TYR A 126 -9.75 -6.65 11.61
CA TYR A 126 -8.55 -5.93 11.23
C TYR A 126 -8.02 -5.12 12.43
N VAL A 127 -6.74 -4.77 12.37
CA VAL A 127 -6.11 -3.84 13.30
C VAL A 127 -5.68 -2.61 12.52
N LYS A 128 -6.07 -1.43 12.99
CA LYS A 128 -5.76 -0.14 12.37
C LYS A 128 -5.01 0.76 13.35
N LEU A 129 -3.94 1.38 12.89
CA LEU A 129 -3.20 2.40 13.61
C LEU A 129 -3.17 3.67 12.76
N VAL A 130 -3.58 4.80 13.34
CA VAL A 130 -3.65 6.09 12.63
C VAL A 130 -2.66 7.07 13.24
N GLY A 131 -2.05 7.87 12.38
CA GLY A 131 -1.10 8.91 12.76
C GLY A 131 -0.85 9.85 11.60
N THR A 132 0.32 10.44 11.60
CA THR A 132 0.83 11.33 10.55
C THR A 132 2.17 10.83 10.03
N LEU A 133 2.67 11.39 8.94
CA LEU A 133 4.00 11.06 8.43
C LEU A 133 5.10 11.23 9.49
N SER A 134 4.94 12.20 10.41
CA SER A 134 5.93 12.49 11.45
C SER A 134 5.95 11.49 12.60
N ASP A 135 4.84 10.80 12.90
CA ASP A 135 4.72 9.97 14.11
C ASP A 135 4.41 8.48 13.86
N ILE A 136 3.88 8.15 12.69
CA ILE A 136 3.37 6.79 12.43
C ILE A 136 4.44 5.70 12.56
N ALA A 137 5.68 5.98 12.15
CA ALA A 137 6.76 5.01 12.26
C ALA A 137 7.10 4.67 13.72
N ALA A 138 7.10 5.66 14.61
CA ALA A 138 7.26 5.46 16.05
C ALA A 138 6.11 4.67 16.65
N LYS A 139 4.87 5.05 16.32
CA LYS A 139 3.65 4.35 16.76
C LYS A 139 3.62 2.87 16.38
N VAL A 140 4.04 2.56 15.13
CA VAL A 140 4.14 1.17 14.65
C VAL A 140 5.11 0.35 15.47
N LYS A 141 6.27 0.94 15.83
CA LYS A 141 7.29 0.28 16.66
C LYS A 141 6.80 0.08 18.11
N GLU A 142 6.21 1.11 18.71
CA GLU A 142 5.69 1.06 20.07
C GLU A 142 4.58 0.02 20.22
N ALA A 143 3.72 -0.11 19.21
CA ALA A 143 2.61 -1.07 19.20
C ALA A 143 3.03 -2.50 18.82
N ASP A 144 4.31 -2.74 18.46
CA ASP A 144 4.76 -4.00 17.84
C ASP A 144 3.78 -4.48 16.75
N PHE A 145 3.48 -3.57 15.81
CA PHE A 145 2.36 -3.70 14.89
C PHE A 145 2.53 -4.94 13.99
N PRO A 146 1.49 -5.78 13.83
CA PRO A 146 1.60 -7.06 13.16
C PRO A 146 1.84 -6.94 11.65
N SER A 147 2.55 -7.92 11.10
CA SER A 147 2.77 -8.12 9.66
C SER A 147 1.96 -9.35 9.19
N PRO A 148 1.47 -9.37 7.93
CA PRO A 148 1.59 -8.34 6.89
C PRO A 148 0.65 -7.15 7.13
N ALA A 149 1.09 -5.96 6.72
CA ALA A 149 0.28 -4.75 6.81
C ALA A 149 0.46 -3.88 5.56
N ILE A 150 -0.55 -3.04 5.31
CA ILE A 150 -0.51 -1.99 4.28
C ILE A 150 -0.39 -0.63 4.95
N ILE A 151 0.21 0.33 4.23
CA ILE A 151 0.34 1.71 4.69
C ILE A 151 -0.44 2.59 3.73
N VAL A 152 -1.38 3.38 4.24
CA VAL A 152 -2.19 4.33 3.47
C VAL A 152 -1.77 5.73 3.85
N VAL A 153 -1.32 6.52 2.88
CA VAL A 153 -0.87 7.92 3.07
C VAL A 153 -1.76 8.85 2.28
N GLY A 154 -2.27 9.88 2.92
CA GLY A 154 -3.12 10.91 2.31
C GLY A 154 -4.34 11.24 3.16
N GLU A 155 -5.09 12.26 2.78
CA GLU A 155 -6.23 12.79 3.53
C GLU A 155 -7.30 11.76 3.87
N VAL A 156 -7.47 10.76 3.00
CA VAL A 156 -8.44 9.66 3.23
C VAL A 156 -8.13 8.83 4.46
N ALA A 157 -6.87 8.81 4.91
CA ALA A 157 -6.46 8.05 6.08
C ALA A 157 -7.00 8.62 7.41
N SER A 158 -7.47 9.88 7.40
CA SER A 158 -8.13 10.53 8.52
C SER A 158 -9.64 10.35 8.54
N LEU A 159 -10.23 9.79 7.48
CA LEU A 159 -11.67 9.59 7.40
C LEU A 159 -12.06 8.35 8.23
N GLU A 160 -13.02 8.54 9.12
CA GLU A 160 -13.62 7.45 9.92
C GLU A 160 -15.04 7.20 9.40
N LEU A 161 -15.18 6.24 8.47
CA LEU A 161 -16.46 5.90 7.86
C LEU A 161 -17.16 4.71 8.52
N THR A 162 -16.49 4.03 9.42
CA THR A 162 -17.01 2.88 10.18
C THR A 162 -16.68 3.05 11.65
N ASP A 163 -17.61 2.64 12.52
CA ASP A 163 -17.43 2.58 13.96
C ASP A 163 -16.46 1.47 14.39
#